data_ad0578bfbc211ad69627407afa4818ca
#
_entry.id   ad0578bfbc211ad69627407afa4818ca
#
_cell.length_a   1.000
_cell.length_b   1.000
_cell.length_c   1.000
_cell.angle_alpha   90.00
_cell.angle_beta   90.00
_cell.angle_gamma   90.00
#
_symmetry.space_group_name_H-M   'P 1'
#
loop_
_entity.id
_entity.type
_entity.pdbx_description
1 polymer ?
#
loop_
_entity_poly.entity_id
_entity_poly.type
_entity_poly.pdbx_seq_one_letter_code
_entity_poly.pdbx_strand_id
1 'polypeptide(L)'
;MTCILSLADASDRRLAAAATIHGAALFYGFGNSCALAALPSRASVERVNRLKGRPPRQAGSVTSDPSRSQLPFDWKRLPRGLTPETVTAVMDDFHSLGPIGLRGPAARWVPPHLTVRDGNVRTVQHISPGVRCRSNAVIADILDRTGEDLLFITSANAKMASIAREFGHLPGVVMIAHDDEENVHASYRQHLPCSTSIVSFHRALGTRGRPALLLERLGSLSAADACAVVARHGLDLVVAPSARVSVPVRGEDALRAA
;
A
#
# COMPACT_ATOMS: atom_id res chain seq x y z
N MET A 1 -21.73 -19.19 9.79
CA MET A 1 -20.31 -19.29 10.18
C MET A 1 -19.50 -18.70 9.06
N THR A 2 -18.91 -17.53 9.24
CA THR A 2 -18.08 -16.92 8.20
C THR A 2 -16.69 -17.47 8.35
N CYS A 3 -16.20 -18.15 7.33
CA CYS A 3 -14.85 -18.67 7.30
C CYS A 3 -13.91 -17.52 6.96
N ILE A 4 -13.01 -17.14 7.85
CA ILE A 4 -11.85 -16.30 7.51
C ILE A 4 -10.88 -17.22 6.77
N LEU A 5 -10.59 -16.89 5.52
CA LEU A 5 -9.66 -17.63 4.69
C LEU A 5 -8.21 -17.40 5.16
N SER A 6 -7.32 -18.34 4.87
CA SER A 6 -5.92 -18.30 5.27
C SER A 6 -5.01 -17.88 4.10
N LEU A 7 -4.14 -16.92 4.33
CA LEU A 7 -3.08 -16.56 3.37
C LEU A 7 -2.03 -17.67 3.18
N ALA A 8 -1.91 -18.62 4.11
CA ALA A 8 -1.02 -19.77 3.98
C ALA A 8 -1.59 -20.81 2.99
N ASP A 9 -2.92 -20.95 2.94
CA ASP A 9 -3.58 -21.96 2.11
C ASP A 9 -3.78 -21.48 0.66
N ALA A 10 -3.35 -22.29 -0.30
CA ALA A 10 -3.47 -21.95 -1.72
C ALA A 10 -4.92 -22.02 -2.23
N SER A 11 -5.77 -22.88 -1.66
CA SER A 11 -7.18 -22.97 -2.04
C SER A 11 -7.96 -21.75 -1.57
N ASP A 12 -7.66 -21.29 -0.35
CA ASP A 12 -8.24 -20.09 0.24
C ASP A 12 -7.84 -18.83 -0.54
N ARG A 13 -6.56 -18.73 -0.97
CA ARG A 13 -6.13 -17.63 -1.84
C ARG A 13 -6.90 -17.61 -3.16
N ARG A 14 -7.11 -18.78 -3.80
CA ARG A 14 -7.92 -18.87 -5.03
C ARG A 14 -9.40 -18.50 -4.81
N LEU A 15 -9.98 -18.88 -3.67
CA LEU A 15 -11.34 -18.48 -3.31
C LEU A 15 -11.46 -16.98 -3.10
N ALA A 16 -10.50 -16.38 -2.36
CA ALA A 16 -10.47 -14.94 -2.15
C ALA A 16 -10.29 -14.17 -3.46
N ALA A 17 -9.40 -14.64 -4.33
CA ALA A 17 -9.20 -14.07 -5.66
C ALA A 17 -10.48 -14.17 -6.51
N ALA A 18 -11.13 -15.34 -6.57
CA ALA A 18 -12.38 -15.54 -7.30
C ALA A 18 -13.48 -14.59 -6.81
N ALA A 19 -13.69 -14.49 -5.50
CA ALA A 19 -14.67 -13.57 -4.92
C ALA A 19 -14.39 -12.11 -5.30
N THR A 20 -13.10 -11.70 -5.29
CA THR A 20 -12.69 -10.34 -5.66
C THR A 20 -12.92 -10.05 -7.14
N ILE A 21 -12.63 -11.01 -8.02
CA ILE A 21 -12.89 -10.92 -9.46
C ILE A 21 -14.39 -10.76 -9.74
N HIS A 22 -15.24 -11.46 -8.97
CA HIS A 22 -16.71 -11.32 -9.04
C HIS A 22 -17.23 -10.09 -8.27
N GLY A 23 -16.36 -9.22 -7.86
CA GLY A 23 -16.72 -7.90 -7.37
C GLY A 23 -16.74 -7.75 -5.85
N ALA A 24 -16.35 -8.74 -5.02
CA ALA A 24 -16.18 -8.51 -3.61
C ALA A 24 -14.98 -7.56 -3.33
N ALA A 25 -15.03 -6.82 -2.23
CA ALA A 25 -13.85 -6.18 -1.72
C ALA A 25 -13.02 -7.21 -0.95
N LEU A 26 -11.71 -7.21 -1.15
CA LEU A 26 -10.77 -8.09 -0.46
C LEU A 26 -10.31 -7.41 0.82
N PHE A 27 -10.68 -7.96 1.98
CA PHE A 27 -10.05 -7.62 3.26
C PHE A 27 -8.93 -8.62 3.51
N TYR A 28 -7.69 -8.13 3.70
CA TYR A 28 -6.55 -9.04 3.79
C TYR A 28 -5.44 -8.52 4.70
N GLY A 29 -4.63 -9.46 5.21
CA GLY A 29 -3.40 -9.15 5.92
C GLY A 29 -2.37 -8.51 5.00
N PHE A 30 -1.84 -7.35 5.41
CA PHE A 30 -0.96 -6.51 4.61
C PHE A 30 0.28 -6.13 5.43
N GLY A 31 1.35 -6.87 5.26
CA GLY A 31 2.54 -6.68 6.08
C GLY A 31 2.20 -6.85 7.57
N ASN A 32 2.35 -5.80 8.34
CA ASN A 32 2.01 -5.74 9.77
C ASN A 32 0.67 -5.04 10.06
N SER A 33 -0.19 -4.91 9.06
CA SER A 33 -1.51 -4.26 9.16
C SER A 33 -2.55 -5.01 8.31
N CYS A 34 -3.76 -4.47 8.23
CA CYS A 34 -4.80 -4.95 7.34
C CYS A 34 -5.16 -3.90 6.29
N ALA A 35 -5.55 -4.36 5.12
CA ALA A 35 -5.98 -3.52 4.02
C ALA A 35 -7.29 -3.99 3.39
N LEU A 36 -7.96 -3.09 2.68
CA LEU A 36 -9.04 -3.38 1.75
C LEU A 36 -8.55 -3.10 0.34
N ALA A 37 -8.69 -4.09 -0.55
CA ALA A 37 -8.46 -3.92 -1.97
C ALA A 37 -9.71 -4.23 -2.78
N ALA A 38 -9.75 -3.74 -4.01
CA ALA A 38 -10.79 -4.04 -4.98
C ALA A 38 -10.26 -3.83 -6.41
N LEU A 39 -10.97 -4.32 -7.41
CA LEU A 39 -10.68 -4.00 -8.80
C LEU A 39 -10.63 -2.49 -9.02
N PRO A 40 -9.84 -1.99 -9.98
CA PRO A 40 -9.57 -0.56 -10.15
C PRO A 40 -10.74 0.21 -10.79
N SER A 41 -11.89 -0.42 -10.99
CA SER A 41 -13.06 0.23 -11.55
C SER A 41 -13.62 1.30 -10.59
N ARG A 42 -14.16 2.40 -11.14
CA ARG A 42 -14.79 3.46 -10.36
C ARG A 42 -15.87 2.90 -9.41
N ALA A 43 -16.71 2.00 -9.89
CA ALA A 43 -17.79 1.41 -9.07
C ALA A 43 -17.25 0.65 -7.85
N SER A 44 -16.17 -0.13 -8.03
CA SER A 44 -15.51 -0.85 -6.92
C SER A 44 -14.89 0.10 -5.90
N VAL A 45 -14.20 1.16 -6.38
CA VAL A 45 -13.60 2.18 -5.51
C VAL A 45 -14.67 2.92 -4.69
N GLU A 46 -15.74 3.36 -5.35
CA GLU A 46 -16.86 4.05 -4.66
C GLU A 46 -17.53 3.15 -3.62
N ARG A 47 -17.67 1.85 -3.93
CA ARG A 47 -18.22 0.88 -2.96
C ARG A 47 -17.32 0.74 -1.74
N VAL A 48 -16.02 0.55 -1.90
CA VAL A 48 -15.08 0.46 -0.77
C VAL A 48 -15.04 1.76 0.02
N ASN A 49 -15.09 2.91 -0.63
CA ASN A 49 -15.16 4.19 0.08
C ASN A 49 -16.44 4.29 0.93
N ARG A 50 -17.60 3.86 0.39
CA ARG A 50 -18.85 3.81 1.18
C ARG A 50 -18.76 2.85 2.37
N LEU A 51 -18.19 1.66 2.19
CA LEU A 51 -17.94 0.71 3.30
C LEU A 51 -17.11 1.34 4.42
N LYS A 52 -16.21 2.26 4.07
CA LYS A 52 -15.36 2.99 5.02
C LYS A 52 -15.96 4.28 5.57
N GLY A 53 -17.18 4.64 5.18
CA GLY A 53 -17.79 5.93 5.54
C GLY A 53 -17.03 7.13 4.97
N ARG A 54 -16.36 6.96 3.82
CA ARG A 54 -15.62 8.02 3.12
C ARG A 54 -16.44 8.60 1.96
N PRO A 55 -16.12 9.82 1.49
CA PRO A 55 -16.71 10.32 0.26
C PRO A 55 -16.51 9.31 -0.88
N PRO A 56 -17.55 8.95 -1.63
CA PRO A 56 -17.46 7.90 -2.65
C PRO A 56 -16.36 8.13 -3.69
N ARG A 57 -16.13 9.40 -4.05
CA ARG A 57 -15.13 9.82 -5.05
C ARG A 57 -13.75 10.12 -4.47
N GLN A 58 -13.51 9.81 -3.20
CA GLN A 58 -12.19 10.00 -2.62
C GLN A 58 -11.17 9.13 -3.36
N ALA A 59 -10.11 9.74 -3.87
CA ALA A 59 -9.01 9.01 -4.47
C ALA A 59 -8.34 8.11 -3.43
N GLY A 60 -7.89 6.95 -3.86
CA GLY A 60 -7.17 6.00 -3.02
C GLY A 60 -5.78 5.73 -3.55
N SER A 61 -5.11 4.78 -2.93
CA SER A 61 -3.84 4.24 -3.39
C SER A 61 -4.06 3.05 -4.30
N VAL A 62 -3.02 2.63 -4.96
CA VAL A 62 -3.00 1.38 -5.75
C VAL A 62 -2.03 0.39 -5.13
N THR A 63 -2.22 -0.88 -5.42
CA THR A 63 -1.29 -1.97 -5.07
C THR A 63 -1.19 -2.93 -6.24
N SER A 64 -0.10 -3.67 -6.29
CA SER A 64 0.13 -4.77 -7.22
C SER A 64 1.05 -5.81 -6.58
N ASP A 65 1.31 -6.89 -7.26
CA ASP A 65 2.43 -7.76 -6.92
C ASP A 65 3.78 -7.06 -7.20
N PRO A 66 4.89 -7.58 -6.63
CA PRO A 66 6.20 -6.92 -6.78
C PRO A 66 6.65 -6.73 -8.23
N SER A 67 6.31 -7.63 -9.15
CA SER A 67 6.75 -7.56 -10.55
C SER A 67 6.09 -6.41 -11.32
N ARG A 68 4.92 -5.94 -10.87
CA ARG A 68 4.13 -4.86 -11.46
C ARG A 68 4.26 -3.54 -10.71
N SER A 69 4.99 -3.50 -9.59
CA SER A 69 5.05 -2.32 -8.70
C SER A 69 5.52 -1.02 -9.37
N GLN A 70 6.26 -1.14 -10.46
CA GLN A 70 6.82 -0.02 -11.21
C GLN A 70 5.91 0.48 -12.34
N LEU A 71 4.94 -0.33 -12.80
CA LEU A 71 4.10 -0.03 -13.94
C LEU A 71 3.23 1.23 -13.78
N PRO A 72 2.71 1.56 -12.58
CA PRO A 72 1.86 2.73 -12.42
C PRO A 72 2.55 4.08 -12.63
N PHE A 73 3.90 4.11 -12.76
CA PHE A 73 4.66 5.35 -12.80
C PHE A 73 5.04 5.79 -14.22
N ASP A 74 4.98 7.11 -14.46
CA ASP A 74 5.48 7.73 -15.71
C ASP A 74 6.94 8.14 -15.52
N TRP A 75 7.84 7.26 -15.91
CA TRP A 75 9.29 7.41 -15.79
C TRP A 75 9.85 8.58 -16.62
N LYS A 76 9.13 9.04 -17.63
CA LYS A 76 9.53 10.19 -18.47
C LYS A 76 9.29 11.53 -17.77
N ARG A 77 8.53 11.53 -16.67
CA ARG A 77 8.17 12.72 -15.89
C ARG A 77 8.91 12.81 -14.56
N LEU A 78 9.99 12.06 -14.41
CA LEU A 78 10.83 12.20 -13.23
C LEU A 78 11.45 13.59 -13.17
N PRO A 79 11.61 14.15 -11.97
CA PRO A 79 12.35 15.40 -11.76
C PRO A 79 13.81 15.28 -12.21
N ARG A 80 14.38 16.41 -12.60
CA ARG A 80 15.81 16.47 -12.95
C ARG A 80 16.69 15.93 -11.84
N GLY A 81 17.63 15.05 -12.20
CA GLY A 81 18.57 14.41 -11.28
C GLY A 81 18.11 13.05 -10.76
N LEU A 82 16.86 12.64 -11.02
CA LEU A 82 16.38 11.28 -10.77
C LEU A 82 16.34 10.52 -12.10
N THR A 83 16.82 9.28 -12.09
CA THR A 83 16.70 8.37 -13.24
C THR A 83 15.78 7.20 -12.90
N PRO A 84 15.16 6.55 -13.89
CA PRO A 84 14.36 5.35 -13.67
C PRO A 84 15.13 4.29 -12.90
N GLU A 85 16.39 4.03 -13.27
CA GLU A 85 17.24 3.02 -12.67
C GLU A 85 17.49 3.30 -11.19
N THR A 86 17.82 4.56 -10.84
CA THR A 86 18.06 4.94 -9.45
C THR A 86 16.79 4.81 -8.61
N VAL A 87 15.65 5.29 -9.12
CA VAL A 87 14.38 5.23 -8.38
C VAL A 87 13.91 3.79 -8.23
N THR A 88 14.07 2.96 -9.27
CA THR A 88 13.73 1.53 -9.21
C THR A 88 14.57 0.79 -8.15
N ALA A 89 15.88 1.01 -8.12
CA ALA A 89 16.75 0.40 -7.12
C ALA A 89 16.37 0.81 -5.68
N VAL A 90 15.99 2.08 -5.49
CA VAL A 90 15.45 2.56 -4.19
C VAL A 90 14.14 1.86 -3.85
N MET A 91 13.23 1.68 -4.83
CA MET A 91 11.97 0.96 -4.62
C MET A 91 12.20 -0.49 -4.19
N ASP A 92 13.13 -1.20 -4.85
CA ASP A 92 13.45 -2.59 -4.56
C ASP A 92 14.01 -2.74 -3.13
N ASP A 93 14.90 -1.81 -2.73
CA ASP A 93 15.41 -1.77 -1.37
C ASP A 93 14.30 -1.52 -0.33
N PHE A 94 13.41 -0.58 -0.60
CA PHE A 94 12.25 -0.34 0.28
C PHE A 94 11.32 -1.56 0.36
N HIS A 95 11.01 -2.19 -0.77
CA HIS A 95 10.17 -3.39 -0.81
C HIS A 95 10.78 -4.56 -0.03
N SER A 96 12.12 -4.65 -0.01
CA SER A 96 12.85 -5.66 0.76
C SER A 96 12.77 -5.43 2.27
N LEU A 97 12.62 -4.17 2.70
CA LEU A 97 12.43 -3.82 4.11
C LEU A 97 11.01 -4.08 4.62
N GLY A 98 9.99 -4.07 3.75
CA GLY A 98 8.60 -4.35 4.15
C GLY A 98 7.59 -3.34 3.62
N PRO A 99 6.51 -3.08 4.40
CA PRO A 99 5.42 -2.22 3.96
C PRO A 99 5.88 -0.78 3.69
N ILE A 100 5.66 -0.30 2.49
CA ILE A 100 6.02 1.06 2.05
C ILE A 100 5.01 1.62 1.06
N GLY A 101 4.76 2.92 1.13
CA GLY A 101 4.06 3.69 0.12
C GLY A 101 5.03 4.50 -0.72
N LEU A 102 4.88 4.43 -2.03
CA LEU A 102 5.68 5.17 -2.99
C LEU A 102 4.76 6.06 -3.82
N ARG A 103 5.06 7.35 -3.93
CA ARG A 103 4.30 8.28 -4.75
C ARG A 103 5.17 8.86 -5.86
N GLY A 104 4.69 8.75 -7.10
CA GLY A 104 5.38 9.25 -8.27
C GLY A 104 4.45 9.82 -9.32
N PRO A 105 4.99 10.35 -10.44
CA PRO A 105 4.19 10.74 -11.58
C PRO A 105 3.37 9.55 -12.09
N ALA A 106 2.08 9.73 -12.31
CA ALA A 106 1.20 8.65 -12.76
C ALA A 106 1.33 8.39 -14.26
N ALA A 107 1.48 7.13 -14.65
CA ALA A 107 1.41 6.70 -16.03
C ALA A 107 0.04 7.07 -16.66
N ARG A 108 -0.01 7.29 -17.96
CA ARG A 108 -1.22 7.80 -18.64
C ARG A 108 -2.41 6.86 -18.52
N TRP A 109 -2.15 5.55 -18.48
CA TRP A 109 -3.17 4.50 -18.40
C TRP A 109 -3.81 4.36 -17.01
N VAL A 110 -3.14 4.83 -15.95
CA VAL A 110 -3.73 4.76 -14.59
C VAL A 110 -5.02 5.56 -14.55
N PRO A 111 -6.15 4.97 -14.09
CA PRO A 111 -7.44 5.65 -14.07
C PRO A 111 -7.41 6.98 -13.28
N PRO A 112 -8.03 8.05 -13.78
CA PRO A 112 -8.00 9.36 -13.12
C PRO A 112 -8.50 9.37 -11.67
N HIS A 113 -9.47 8.49 -11.33
CA HIS A 113 -10.02 8.38 -9.98
C HIS A 113 -9.08 7.68 -8.98
N LEU A 114 -7.95 7.11 -9.45
CA LEU A 114 -6.87 6.54 -8.63
C LEU A 114 -5.64 7.46 -8.56
N THR A 115 -5.77 8.68 -9.03
CA THR A 115 -4.67 9.65 -9.07
C THR A 115 -5.04 10.93 -8.34
N VAL A 116 -4.03 11.65 -7.89
CA VAL A 116 -4.18 12.97 -7.25
C VAL A 116 -3.29 13.97 -8.00
N ARG A 117 -3.77 15.20 -8.18
CA ARG A 117 -2.92 16.29 -8.66
C ARG A 117 -2.13 16.89 -7.51
N ASP A 118 -0.83 17.02 -7.73
CA ASP A 118 0.08 17.76 -6.87
C ASP A 118 0.78 18.83 -7.74
N GLY A 119 0.33 20.08 -7.60
CA GLY A 119 0.67 21.12 -8.56
C GLY A 119 0.27 20.73 -9.98
N ASN A 120 1.23 20.74 -10.89
CA ASN A 120 1.01 20.39 -12.30
C ASN A 120 1.23 18.89 -12.60
N VAL A 121 1.60 18.10 -11.59
CA VAL A 121 1.87 16.66 -11.77
C VAL A 121 0.67 15.85 -11.33
N ARG A 122 0.20 14.94 -12.18
CA ARG A 122 -0.73 13.88 -11.82
C ARG A 122 0.08 12.76 -11.17
N THR A 123 -0.20 12.42 -9.93
CA THR A 123 0.53 11.43 -9.15
C THR A 123 -0.32 10.22 -8.85
N VAL A 124 0.33 9.08 -8.69
CA VAL A 124 -0.24 7.84 -8.15
C VAL A 124 0.54 7.43 -6.91
N GLN A 125 -0.16 6.87 -5.93
CA GLN A 125 0.44 6.31 -4.73
C GLN A 125 0.30 4.80 -4.75
N HIS A 126 1.42 4.10 -4.92
CA HIS A 126 1.50 2.65 -4.83
C HIS A 126 1.86 2.25 -3.40
N ILE A 127 1.13 1.29 -2.83
CA ILE A 127 1.40 0.74 -1.50
C ILE A 127 1.77 -0.73 -1.67
N SER A 128 2.94 -1.12 -1.17
CA SER A 128 3.42 -2.49 -1.16
C SER A 128 3.43 -3.06 0.27
N PRO A 129 3.07 -4.34 0.46
CA PRO A 129 3.21 -5.01 1.75
C PRO A 129 4.65 -5.50 2.05
N GLY A 130 5.57 -5.28 1.09
CA GLY A 130 6.91 -5.88 1.10
C GLY A 130 6.96 -7.22 0.36
N VAL A 131 8.15 -7.58 -0.13
CA VAL A 131 8.32 -8.75 -1.03
C VAL A 131 8.03 -10.09 -0.36
N ARG A 132 8.19 -10.20 0.96
CA ARG A 132 7.98 -11.45 1.72
C ARG A 132 6.54 -11.69 2.13
N CYS A 133 5.65 -10.73 1.90
CA CYS A 133 4.25 -10.86 2.33
C CYS A 133 3.50 -11.87 1.48
N ARG A 134 2.85 -12.83 2.13
CA ARG A 134 2.05 -13.87 1.45
C ARG A 134 0.87 -13.30 0.66
N SER A 135 0.40 -12.11 1.01
CA SER A 135 -0.67 -11.44 0.27
C SER A 135 -0.29 -11.12 -1.19
N ASN A 136 1.01 -11.03 -1.52
CA ASN A 136 1.45 -10.85 -2.90
C ASN A 136 0.92 -11.95 -3.83
N ALA A 137 0.79 -13.18 -3.34
CA ALA A 137 0.28 -14.29 -4.14
C ALA A 137 -1.22 -14.15 -4.49
N VAL A 138 -2.06 -13.69 -3.56
CA VAL A 138 -3.48 -13.45 -3.85
C VAL A 138 -3.66 -12.25 -4.78
N ILE A 139 -2.85 -11.22 -4.62
CA ILE A 139 -2.85 -10.05 -5.51
C ILE A 139 -2.44 -10.47 -6.93
N ALA A 140 -1.35 -11.23 -7.08
CA ALA A 140 -0.90 -11.74 -8.37
C ALA A 140 -1.99 -12.59 -9.06
N ASP A 141 -2.63 -13.52 -8.35
CA ASP A 141 -3.72 -14.36 -8.91
C ASP A 141 -4.90 -13.53 -9.42
N ILE A 142 -5.27 -12.45 -8.71
CA ILE A 142 -6.32 -11.54 -9.17
C ILE A 142 -5.89 -10.82 -10.45
N LEU A 143 -4.68 -10.25 -10.47
CA LEU A 143 -4.17 -9.48 -11.59
C LEU A 143 -4.01 -10.34 -12.85
N ASP A 144 -3.44 -11.54 -12.71
CA ASP A 144 -3.25 -12.49 -13.81
C ASP A 144 -4.59 -12.92 -14.43
N ARG A 145 -5.61 -13.15 -13.62
CA ARG A 145 -6.93 -13.62 -14.09
C ARG A 145 -7.81 -12.49 -14.63
N THR A 146 -7.56 -11.24 -14.23
CA THR A 146 -8.35 -10.09 -14.72
C THR A 146 -7.67 -9.36 -15.87
N GLY A 147 -6.37 -9.54 -16.06
CA GLY A 147 -5.55 -8.74 -16.98
C GLY A 147 -5.33 -7.30 -16.50
N GLU A 148 -5.61 -7.02 -15.24
CA GLU A 148 -5.33 -5.72 -14.64
C GLU A 148 -3.87 -5.65 -14.18
N ASP A 149 -3.26 -4.46 -14.21
CA ASP A 149 -1.90 -4.24 -13.72
C ASP A 149 -1.84 -3.73 -12.28
N LEU A 150 -2.99 -3.37 -11.70
CA LEU A 150 -3.08 -2.84 -10.34
C LEU A 150 -4.48 -3.07 -9.74
N LEU A 151 -4.55 -3.04 -8.42
CA LEU A 151 -5.80 -2.96 -7.66
C LEU A 151 -5.87 -1.62 -6.93
N PHE A 152 -7.08 -1.16 -6.64
CA PHE A 152 -7.31 -0.14 -5.63
C PHE A 152 -7.00 -0.70 -4.25
N ILE A 153 -6.36 0.11 -3.38
CA ILE A 153 -6.10 -0.26 -1.98
C ILE A 153 -6.37 0.91 -1.04
N THR A 154 -6.80 0.57 0.15
CA THR A 154 -6.88 1.48 1.29
C THR A 154 -6.63 0.73 2.59
N SER A 155 -6.04 1.36 3.61
CA SER A 155 -5.90 0.75 4.94
C SER A 155 -7.28 0.37 5.49
N ALA A 156 -7.41 -0.79 6.09
CA ALA A 156 -8.57 -1.10 6.93
C ALA A 156 -8.51 -0.23 8.19
N ASN A 157 -9.66 0.33 8.61
CA ASN A 157 -9.71 0.99 9.91
C ASN A 157 -10.00 -0.05 11.02
N ALA A 158 -9.64 0.26 12.25
CA ALA A 158 -9.84 -0.64 13.39
C ALA A 158 -11.29 -1.06 13.58
N LYS A 159 -12.24 -0.17 13.29
CA LYS A 159 -13.67 -0.48 13.39
C LYS A 159 -14.05 -1.62 12.45
N MET A 160 -13.53 -1.63 11.23
CA MET A 160 -13.81 -2.73 10.27
C MET A 160 -13.11 -4.01 10.68
N ALA A 161 -11.86 -3.96 11.16
CA ALA A 161 -11.14 -5.11 11.66
C ALA A 161 -11.84 -5.70 12.89
N SER A 162 -12.31 -4.84 13.83
CA SER A 162 -13.08 -5.26 15.00
C SER A 162 -14.41 -5.91 14.60
N ILE A 163 -15.19 -5.26 13.72
CA ILE A 163 -16.44 -5.82 13.22
C ILE A 163 -16.21 -7.15 12.50
N ALA A 164 -15.16 -7.25 11.70
CA ALA A 164 -14.84 -8.47 10.99
C ALA A 164 -14.46 -9.63 11.94
N ARG A 165 -13.72 -9.34 13.00
CA ARG A 165 -13.39 -10.34 14.06
C ARG A 165 -14.62 -10.74 14.86
N GLU A 166 -15.48 -9.80 15.22
CA GLU A 166 -16.64 -10.00 16.08
C GLU A 166 -17.79 -10.71 15.35
N PHE A 167 -18.11 -10.30 14.14
CA PHE A 167 -19.26 -10.80 13.38
C PHE A 167 -18.87 -11.70 12.21
N GLY A 168 -17.57 -11.82 11.89
CA GLY A 168 -17.04 -12.70 10.86
C GLY A 168 -17.59 -12.48 9.46
N HIS A 169 -18.37 -11.40 9.22
CA HIS A 169 -18.94 -11.12 7.91
C HIS A 169 -19.24 -9.64 7.68
N LEU A 170 -18.70 -9.13 6.59
CA LEU A 170 -19.12 -7.85 6.01
C LEU A 170 -19.75 -8.11 4.63
N PRO A 171 -20.99 -7.68 4.36
CA PRO A 171 -21.63 -7.88 3.07
C PRO A 171 -20.75 -7.38 1.91
N GLY A 172 -20.51 -8.24 0.91
CA GLY A 172 -19.69 -7.91 -0.26
C GLY A 172 -18.19 -7.78 0.02
N VAL A 173 -17.71 -8.35 1.12
CA VAL A 173 -16.29 -8.44 1.48
C VAL A 173 -15.91 -9.91 1.62
N VAL A 174 -14.79 -10.30 1.00
CA VAL A 174 -14.12 -11.56 1.26
C VAL A 174 -12.92 -11.29 2.17
N MET A 175 -12.71 -12.15 3.16
CA MET A 175 -11.67 -11.96 4.17
C MET A 175 -10.62 -13.05 4.07
N ILE A 176 -9.36 -12.65 4.03
CA ILE A 176 -8.22 -13.55 4.08
C ILE A 176 -7.15 -12.97 5.01
N ALA A 177 -6.71 -13.74 5.99
CA ALA A 177 -5.80 -13.28 7.03
C ALA A 177 -4.51 -14.09 7.06
N HIS A 178 -3.52 -13.55 7.73
CA HIS A 178 -2.38 -14.35 8.17
C HIS A 178 -2.84 -15.30 9.27
N ASP A 179 -2.38 -16.54 9.22
CA ASP A 179 -2.68 -17.54 10.26
C ASP A 179 -1.96 -17.22 11.59
N ASP A 180 -0.92 -16.41 11.49
CA ASP A 180 0.01 -16.14 12.56
C ASP A 180 0.48 -14.68 12.50
N GLU A 181 -0.04 -13.84 13.40
CA GLU A 181 0.37 -12.44 13.53
C GLU A 181 1.86 -12.33 13.90
N GLU A 182 2.44 -13.30 14.63
CA GLU A 182 3.86 -13.30 14.98
C GLU A 182 4.76 -13.43 13.75
N ASN A 183 4.35 -14.20 12.75
CA ASN A 183 5.13 -14.35 11.50
C ASN A 183 5.22 -13.05 10.71
N VAL A 184 4.21 -12.22 10.73
CA VAL A 184 4.23 -10.92 10.06
C VAL A 184 5.19 -9.97 10.77
N HIS A 185 5.13 -9.89 12.10
CA HIS A 185 6.07 -9.10 12.90
C HIS A 185 7.51 -9.66 12.81
N ALA A 186 7.68 -10.98 12.77
CA ALA A 186 8.98 -11.61 12.60
C ALA A 186 9.63 -11.26 11.24
N SER A 187 8.83 -11.14 10.18
CA SER A 187 9.32 -10.81 8.84
C SER A 187 9.73 -9.34 8.68
N TYR A 188 9.13 -8.45 9.46
CA TYR A 188 9.31 -6.98 9.34
C TYR A 188 9.45 -6.31 10.70
N ARG A 189 10.41 -6.76 11.50
CA ARG A 189 10.64 -6.31 12.90
C ARG A 189 10.92 -4.81 13.02
N GLN A 190 11.49 -4.19 11.98
CA GLN A 190 11.78 -2.75 11.95
C GLN A 190 10.53 -1.89 11.74
N HIS A 191 9.38 -2.49 11.43
CA HIS A 191 8.15 -1.77 11.21
C HIS A 191 7.29 -1.72 12.47
N LEU A 192 6.89 -0.51 12.84
CA LEU A 192 5.89 -0.30 13.89
C LEU A 192 4.49 -0.66 13.37
N PRO A 193 3.56 -1.10 14.24
CA PRO A 193 2.17 -1.40 13.87
C PRO A 193 1.38 -0.09 13.67
N CYS A 194 1.68 0.64 12.62
CA CYS A 194 1.02 1.89 12.28
C CYS A 194 0.89 2.06 10.77
N SER A 195 0.32 3.17 10.34
CA SER A 195 0.16 3.50 8.91
C SER A 195 1.50 3.41 8.17
N THR A 196 1.47 2.91 6.95
CA THR A 196 2.64 2.79 6.07
C THR A 196 3.31 4.14 5.84
N SER A 197 4.63 4.21 5.94
CA SER A 197 5.42 5.39 5.53
C SER A 197 5.27 5.63 4.03
N ILE A 198 5.27 6.91 3.61
CA ILE A 198 5.13 7.29 2.21
C ILE A 198 6.32 8.13 1.79
N VAL A 199 7.03 7.65 0.77
CA VAL A 199 8.14 8.37 0.11
C VAL A 199 7.71 8.78 -1.30
N SER A 200 7.96 10.02 -1.68
CA SER A 200 7.63 10.52 -3.02
C SER A 200 8.88 10.91 -3.82
N PHE A 201 8.78 10.72 -5.12
CA PHE A 201 9.83 11.03 -6.10
C PHE A 201 9.34 11.87 -7.29
N HIS A 202 8.19 12.52 -7.17
CA HIS A 202 7.64 13.40 -8.21
C HIS A 202 8.04 14.88 -8.03
N ARG A 203 8.71 15.23 -6.93
CA ARG A 203 9.22 16.56 -6.64
C ARG A 203 10.75 16.54 -6.61
N ALA A 204 11.38 17.42 -7.35
CA ALA A 204 12.81 17.66 -7.21
C ALA A 204 13.03 18.54 -5.96
N LEU A 205 13.55 17.95 -4.92
CA LEU A 205 13.99 18.67 -3.73
C LEU A 205 15.49 18.50 -3.66
N GLY A 206 16.23 19.33 -4.41
CA GLY A 206 17.68 19.33 -4.33
C GLY A 206 18.14 20.03 -3.05
N THR A 207 18.81 19.31 -2.17
CA THR A 207 19.56 19.91 -1.08
C THR A 207 21.05 19.73 -1.38
N ARG A 208 21.82 20.81 -1.30
CA ARG A 208 23.28 20.79 -1.50
C ARG A 208 23.77 20.18 -2.83
N GLY A 209 22.98 20.34 -3.91
CA GLY A 209 23.33 19.81 -5.24
C GLY A 209 23.07 18.33 -5.46
N ARG A 210 22.48 17.62 -4.50
CA ARG A 210 22.04 16.23 -4.64
C ARG A 210 20.53 16.16 -4.90
N PRO A 211 20.05 15.27 -5.77
CA PRO A 211 18.64 15.02 -5.88
C PRO A 211 18.12 14.39 -4.59
N ALA A 212 16.89 14.72 -4.20
CA ALA A 212 16.29 14.25 -2.97
C ALA A 212 14.90 13.65 -3.21
N LEU A 213 14.55 12.66 -2.39
CA LEU A 213 13.19 12.16 -2.24
C LEU A 213 12.51 12.84 -1.05
N LEU A 214 11.18 12.83 -1.02
CA LEU A 214 10.40 13.43 0.05
C LEU A 214 9.69 12.34 0.88
N LEU A 215 9.96 12.28 2.18
CA LEU A 215 9.15 11.51 3.12
C LEU A 215 7.89 12.33 3.44
N GLU A 216 6.76 12.00 2.79
CA GLU A 216 5.48 12.70 2.92
C GLU A 216 4.71 12.29 4.17
N ARG A 217 4.86 11.04 4.58
CA ARG A 217 4.25 10.48 5.79
C ARG A 217 5.25 9.61 6.53
N LEU A 218 5.48 9.92 7.79
CA LEU A 218 6.18 9.05 8.71
C LEU A 218 5.18 8.04 9.27
N GLY A 219 5.42 6.78 9.05
CA GLY A 219 4.56 5.68 9.45
C GLY A 219 5.37 4.54 10.05
N SER A 220 5.08 3.31 9.62
CA SER A 220 5.67 2.08 10.15
C SER A 220 7.19 2.01 10.01
N LEU A 221 7.76 2.49 8.91
CA LEU A 221 9.21 2.59 8.71
C LEU A 221 9.73 3.91 9.28
N SER A 222 10.81 3.87 10.04
CA SER A 222 11.41 5.07 10.65
C SER A 222 12.04 5.99 9.59
N ALA A 223 12.16 7.28 9.92
CA ALA A 223 12.86 8.23 9.04
C ALA A 223 14.35 7.88 8.90
N ALA A 224 14.96 7.30 9.93
CA ALA A 224 16.37 6.88 9.90
C ALA A 224 16.59 5.73 8.91
N ASP A 225 15.72 4.70 8.94
CA ASP A 225 15.80 3.58 8.01
C ASP A 225 15.52 4.04 6.56
N ALA A 226 14.52 4.90 6.37
CA ALA A 226 14.22 5.46 5.07
C ALA A 226 15.38 6.30 4.52
N CYS A 227 16.05 7.10 5.37
CA CYS A 227 17.24 7.86 5.02
C CYS A 227 18.39 6.93 4.62
N ALA A 228 18.62 5.87 5.39
CA ALA A 228 19.68 4.90 5.11
C ALA A 228 19.49 4.20 3.75
N VAL A 229 18.24 3.86 3.38
CA VAL A 229 17.93 3.32 2.05
C VAL A 229 18.32 4.32 0.96
N VAL A 230 17.80 5.53 1.05
CA VAL A 230 17.95 6.56 0.00
C VAL A 230 19.42 6.96 -0.18
N ALA A 231 20.16 7.06 0.94
CA ALA A 231 21.59 7.44 0.94
C ALA A 231 22.49 6.42 0.20
N ARG A 232 22.15 5.12 0.23
CA ARG A 232 22.89 4.09 -0.53
C ARG A 232 22.90 4.33 -2.04
N HIS A 233 21.90 5.05 -2.53
CA HIS A 233 21.75 5.41 -3.94
C HIS A 233 22.22 6.84 -4.26
N GLY A 234 22.97 7.49 -3.34
CA GLY A 234 23.49 8.84 -3.56
C GLY A 234 22.44 9.95 -3.52
N LEU A 235 21.25 9.66 -2.97
CA LEU A 235 20.15 10.61 -2.84
C LEU A 235 20.03 11.11 -1.40
N ASP A 236 19.42 12.29 -1.23
CA ASP A 236 19.02 12.80 0.08
C ASP A 236 17.54 12.47 0.34
N LEU A 237 17.13 12.38 1.61
CA LEU A 237 15.74 12.29 2.03
C LEU A 237 15.35 13.56 2.78
N VAL A 238 14.36 14.28 2.25
CA VAL A 238 13.75 15.42 2.93
C VAL A 238 12.50 14.95 3.66
N VAL A 239 12.37 15.29 4.94
CA VAL A 239 11.16 14.98 5.71
C VAL A 239 10.19 16.16 5.60
N ALA A 240 8.99 15.92 5.07
CA ALA A 240 7.97 16.96 4.97
C ALA A 240 7.57 17.44 6.38
N PRO A 241 7.28 18.74 6.58
CA PRO A 241 6.82 19.25 7.87
C PRO A 241 5.59 18.51 8.40
N SER A 242 4.70 18.05 7.51
CA SER A 242 3.49 17.27 7.82
C SER A 242 3.77 15.78 8.14
N ALA A 243 4.98 15.29 7.84
CA ALA A 243 5.33 13.88 8.04
C ALA A 243 5.74 13.54 9.48
N ARG A 244 5.77 14.52 10.38
CA ARG A 244 6.35 14.38 11.73
C ARG A 244 5.54 13.52 12.70
N VAL A 245 4.33 13.13 12.35
CA VAL A 245 3.45 12.36 13.24
C VAL A 245 3.18 11.00 12.61
N SER A 246 3.72 9.95 13.24
CA SER A 246 3.20 8.59 13.03
C SER A 246 1.73 8.57 13.43
N VAL A 247 0.84 8.23 12.51
CA VAL A 247 -0.58 8.07 12.82
C VAL A 247 -0.76 6.61 13.23
N PRO A 248 -1.02 6.29 14.51
CA PRO A 248 -1.33 4.93 14.93
C PRO A 248 -2.50 4.39 14.09
N VAL A 249 -2.48 3.14 13.75
CA VAL A 249 -3.67 2.46 13.21
C VAL A 249 -4.70 2.51 14.32
N ARG A 250 -5.75 3.32 14.15
CA ARG A 250 -6.80 3.51 15.17
C ARG A 250 -7.36 2.14 15.57
N GLY A 251 -7.10 1.72 16.79
CA GLY A 251 -7.62 0.47 17.36
C GLY A 251 -6.64 -0.35 18.20
N GLU A 252 -5.34 -0.09 18.13
CA GLU A 252 -4.37 -0.83 18.94
C GLU A 252 -4.15 -0.26 20.34
N ASP A 253 -4.47 1.04 20.54
CA ASP A 253 -4.40 1.64 21.88
C ASP A 253 -5.42 1.04 22.89
N ALA A 254 -6.51 0.45 22.37
CA ALA A 254 -7.51 -0.21 23.21
C ALA A 254 -7.06 -1.60 23.71
N LEU A 255 -6.10 -2.25 23.03
CA LEU A 255 -5.59 -3.58 23.39
C LEU A 255 -4.37 -3.52 24.32
N ARG A 256 -3.72 -2.36 24.48
CA ARG A 256 -2.61 -2.17 25.43
C ARG A 256 -3.06 -1.57 26.78
N ALA A 257 -4.31 -1.15 26.89
CA ALA A 257 -4.89 -0.59 28.11
C ALA A 257 -5.83 -1.58 28.85
N ALA A 258 -5.93 -2.82 28.40
CA ALA A 258 -6.60 -3.93 29.04
C ALA A 258 -5.59 -5.02 29.39
#